data_4362c262ff129b905237631b848ef662
#
_entry.id   4362c262ff129b905237631b848ef662
#
_cell.length_a   1.000
_cell.length_b   1.000
_cell.length_c   1.000
_cell.angle_alpha   90.00
_cell.angle_beta   90.00
_cell.angle_gamma   90.00
#
_symmetry.space_group_name_H-M   'P 1'
#
loop_
_entity.id
_entity.type
_entity.pdbx_description
1 polymer ?
#
loop_
_entity_poly.entity_id
_entity_poly.type
_entity_poly.pdbx_seq_one_letter_code
_entity_poly.pdbx_strand_id
1 'polypeptide(L)'
;MYTYLGNKRKLLEGIIASVEDVKARLGKDTLRLMDGFTGSTVVARALVPHASELHTNDLEWYSYIASNCFIKTPTPSQQEEIRTHIANMNAITQFYPGIISEMYAPADSENIKAGERCFFTRENALRIDTWREYIEDNVSLELRHWCLCPVLVQMAIHANTMGHFKSFIKNKDGVGTFNTNKRILDPLVLEVPTWHDSQLQVHTHNESTNDLLQKMPDSSLDLIYFDPPYNAHEYGAFYFLLNVVAKNERPKNVNTVTGLPKDRVKSDYNYKVKAIDAMKDLLEHSTRVAKYVLVSYNDEGIIGAPEWQKLLEPYTSERQVREYQRYSARGSKTGEGRGEVQEILYLITRREGHQTE
;
A
#
# COMPACT_ATOMS: atom_id res chain seq x y z
N MET A 1 -8.99 3.52 7.52
CA MET A 1 -8.32 2.91 6.31
C MET A 1 -8.68 3.74 5.09
N TYR A 2 -7.70 4.16 4.32
CA TYR A 2 -7.88 5.02 3.14
C TYR A 2 -8.25 4.21 1.88
N THR A 3 -8.81 4.91 0.88
CA THR A 3 -9.07 4.34 -0.44
C THR A 3 -7.74 4.04 -1.13
N TYR A 4 -7.55 2.80 -1.56
CA TYR A 4 -6.34 2.33 -2.22
C TYR A 4 -6.69 1.64 -3.54
N LEU A 5 -5.96 2.01 -4.61
CA LEU A 5 -6.18 1.45 -5.93
C LEU A 5 -5.78 -0.02 -5.92
N GLY A 6 -6.61 -0.90 -6.49
CA GLY A 6 -6.30 -2.32 -6.52
C GLY A 6 -6.47 -3.06 -5.18
N ASN A 7 -7.16 -2.45 -4.17
CA ASN A 7 -7.36 -3.17 -2.92
C ASN A 7 -8.18 -4.46 -3.14
N LYS A 8 -7.76 -5.53 -2.48
CA LYS A 8 -8.27 -6.90 -2.68
C LYS A 8 -9.48 -7.25 -1.79
N ARG A 9 -10.24 -6.26 -1.24
CA ARG A 9 -11.39 -6.54 -0.35
C ARG A 9 -12.41 -7.50 -0.95
N LYS A 10 -12.69 -7.37 -2.26
CA LYS A 10 -13.63 -8.24 -2.96
C LYS A 10 -13.09 -9.65 -3.23
N LEU A 11 -11.79 -9.82 -3.11
CA LEU A 11 -11.08 -11.08 -3.38
C LEU A 11 -10.66 -11.80 -2.10
N LEU A 12 -10.84 -11.18 -0.92
CA LEU A 12 -10.43 -11.75 0.35
C LEU A 12 -10.99 -13.16 0.58
N GLU A 13 -12.25 -13.39 0.24
CA GLU A 13 -12.87 -14.72 0.38
C GLU A 13 -12.09 -15.79 -0.41
N GLY A 14 -11.73 -15.51 -1.67
CA GLY A 14 -10.95 -16.43 -2.49
C GLY A 14 -9.52 -16.63 -2.01
N ILE A 15 -8.88 -15.55 -1.54
CA ILE A 15 -7.53 -15.60 -0.97
C ILE A 15 -7.54 -16.46 0.31
N ILE A 16 -8.48 -16.20 1.22
CA ILE A 16 -8.58 -16.97 2.48
C ILE A 16 -8.97 -18.43 2.22
N ALA A 17 -9.86 -18.72 1.25
CA ALA A 17 -10.15 -20.09 0.86
C ALA A 17 -8.89 -20.84 0.39
N SER A 18 -7.99 -20.17 -0.36
CA SER A 18 -6.71 -20.76 -0.75
C SER A 18 -5.76 -20.97 0.45
N VAL A 19 -5.78 -20.08 1.44
CA VAL A 19 -5.01 -20.25 2.69
C VAL A 19 -5.52 -21.46 3.48
N GLU A 20 -6.84 -21.63 3.61
CA GLU A 20 -7.45 -22.78 4.29
C GLU A 20 -7.16 -24.11 3.57
N ASP A 21 -7.18 -24.10 2.22
CA ASP A 21 -6.78 -25.26 1.44
C ASP A 21 -5.31 -25.66 1.71
N VAL A 22 -4.40 -24.70 1.74
CA VAL A 22 -2.99 -24.92 2.07
C VAL A 22 -2.83 -25.45 3.51
N LYS A 23 -3.57 -24.92 4.48
CA LYS A 23 -3.60 -25.44 5.86
C LYS A 23 -3.99 -26.92 5.88
N ALA A 24 -5.07 -27.27 5.17
CA ALA A 24 -5.54 -28.65 5.07
C ALA A 24 -4.49 -29.57 4.43
N ARG A 25 -3.86 -29.14 3.32
CA ARG A 25 -2.79 -29.91 2.63
C ARG A 25 -1.54 -30.13 3.50
N LEU A 26 -1.25 -29.18 4.39
CA LEU A 26 -0.11 -29.24 5.30
C LEU A 26 -0.44 -29.89 6.65
N GLY A 27 -1.72 -30.10 6.97
CA GLY A 27 -2.17 -30.59 8.28
C GLY A 27 -1.84 -29.59 9.40
N LYS A 28 -1.96 -28.28 9.16
CA LYS A 28 -1.61 -27.21 10.09
C LYS A 28 -2.81 -26.33 10.40
N ASP A 29 -2.96 -25.90 11.66
CA ASP A 29 -3.98 -24.92 12.07
C ASP A 29 -3.59 -23.49 11.72
N THR A 30 -2.30 -23.17 11.72
CA THR A 30 -1.72 -21.86 11.36
C THR A 30 -0.48 -22.06 10.50
N LEU A 31 -0.15 -21.03 9.72
CA LEU A 31 0.94 -21.07 8.75
C LEU A 31 1.97 -19.96 9.03
N ARG A 32 3.21 -20.18 8.62
CA ARG A 32 4.20 -19.10 8.45
C ARG A 32 3.92 -18.45 7.10
N LEU A 33 3.43 -17.21 7.16
CA LEU A 33 2.89 -16.50 6.00
C LEU A 33 3.73 -15.29 5.61
N MET A 34 3.65 -14.91 4.34
CA MET A 34 4.15 -13.63 3.85
C MET A 34 3.14 -12.97 2.91
N ASP A 35 2.92 -11.65 3.06
CA ASP A 35 2.31 -10.77 2.07
C ASP A 35 3.43 -9.92 1.45
N GLY A 36 3.82 -10.25 0.21
CA GLY A 36 5.01 -9.67 -0.43
C GLY A 36 4.80 -8.32 -1.10
N PHE A 37 3.54 -7.87 -1.29
CA PHE A 37 3.15 -6.58 -1.86
C PHE A 37 2.00 -6.01 -1.03
N THR A 38 2.27 -5.64 0.21
CA THR A 38 1.26 -5.41 1.25
C THR A 38 0.31 -4.23 0.96
N GLY A 39 0.77 -3.19 0.27
CA GLY A 39 -0.02 -2.05 -0.14
C GLY A 39 -0.81 -1.41 0.99
N SER A 40 -2.13 -1.56 0.94
CA SER A 40 -3.06 -1.03 1.95
C SER A 40 -3.22 -1.92 3.20
N THR A 41 -2.47 -2.99 3.33
CA THR A 41 -2.53 -3.99 4.41
C THR A 41 -3.81 -4.85 4.46
N VAL A 42 -4.68 -4.75 3.49
CA VAL A 42 -6.00 -5.43 3.51
C VAL A 42 -5.83 -6.95 3.57
N VAL A 43 -4.94 -7.51 2.75
CA VAL A 43 -4.69 -8.97 2.74
C VAL A 43 -3.90 -9.38 3.97
N ALA A 44 -2.81 -8.68 4.29
CA ALA A 44 -2.00 -8.99 5.49
C ALA A 44 -2.84 -9.02 6.77
N ARG A 45 -3.79 -8.09 6.95
CA ARG A 45 -4.72 -8.08 8.09
C ARG A 45 -5.67 -9.29 8.09
N ALA A 46 -6.13 -9.71 6.93
CA ALA A 46 -6.97 -10.90 6.80
C ALA A 46 -6.18 -12.20 7.06
N LEU A 47 -4.86 -12.19 6.84
CA LEU A 47 -3.98 -13.32 7.11
C LEU A 47 -3.66 -13.49 8.62
N VAL A 48 -3.78 -12.46 9.46
CA VAL A 48 -3.44 -12.52 10.89
C VAL A 48 -4.06 -13.71 11.63
N PRO A 49 -5.37 -14.04 11.48
CA PRO A 49 -5.97 -15.19 12.18
C PRO A 49 -5.45 -16.56 11.71
N HIS A 50 -4.78 -16.62 10.56
CA HIS A 50 -4.30 -17.84 9.93
C HIS A 50 -2.79 -18.05 10.12
N ALA A 51 -2.11 -17.07 10.73
CA ALA A 51 -0.66 -17.03 10.83
C ALA A 51 -0.13 -17.51 12.19
N SER A 52 0.93 -18.30 12.19
CA SER A 52 1.82 -18.50 13.34
C SER A 52 2.98 -17.50 13.33
N GLU A 53 3.34 -17.01 12.15
CA GLU A 53 4.33 -15.98 11.87
C GLU A 53 3.90 -15.26 10.61
N LEU A 54 4.02 -13.93 10.55
CA LEU A 54 3.63 -13.15 9.39
C LEU A 54 4.73 -12.17 8.98
N HIS A 55 5.18 -12.32 7.73
CA HIS A 55 6.02 -11.35 7.06
C HIS A 55 5.17 -10.42 6.18
N THR A 56 5.48 -9.13 6.18
CA THR A 56 4.90 -8.14 5.27
C THR A 56 6.02 -7.38 4.58
N ASN A 57 5.88 -7.11 3.30
CA ASN A 57 6.84 -6.31 2.55
C ASN A 57 6.15 -5.37 1.57
N ASP A 58 6.70 -4.19 1.42
CA ASP A 58 6.32 -3.28 0.36
C ASP A 58 7.50 -2.35 0.02
N LEU A 59 7.57 -1.93 -1.23
CA LEU A 59 8.55 -0.98 -1.72
C LEU A 59 8.28 0.45 -1.19
N GLU A 60 7.04 0.74 -0.84
CA GLU A 60 6.55 2.06 -0.46
C GLU A 60 6.57 2.28 1.06
N TRP A 61 7.18 3.37 1.52
CA TRP A 61 7.31 3.69 2.94
C TRP A 61 5.97 3.82 3.67
N TYR A 62 4.96 4.43 3.02
CA TYR A 62 3.64 4.53 3.63
C TYR A 62 3.00 3.17 3.91
N SER A 63 3.25 2.18 3.06
CA SER A 63 2.78 0.81 3.25
C SER A 63 3.52 0.11 4.40
N TYR A 64 4.85 0.29 4.48
CA TYR A 64 5.65 -0.20 5.60
C TYR A 64 5.17 0.36 6.95
N ILE A 65 4.87 1.68 7.02
CA ILE A 65 4.30 2.30 8.22
C ILE A 65 2.93 1.72 8.54
N ALA A 66 2.06 1.57 7.55
CA ALA A 66 0.73 0.98 7.72
C ALA A 66 0.82 -0.47 8.21
N SER A 67 1.77 -1.27 7.70
CA SER A 67 2.01 -2.65 8.13
C SER A 67 2.41 -2.71 9.61
N ASN A 68 3.37 -1.88 10.03
CA ASN A 68 3.76 -1.80 11.44
C ASN A 68 2.60 -1.35 12.35
N CYS A 69 1.77 -0.42 11.87
CA CYS A 69 0.66 0.13 12.66
C CYS A 69 -0.51 -0.84 12.79
N PHE A 70 -0.92 -1.50 11.70
CA PHE A 70 -2.17 -2.27 11.67
C PHE A 70 -2.00 -3.77 11.89
N ILE A 71 -0.78 -4.28 11.79
CA ILE A 71 -0.51 -5.72 11.94
C ILE A 71 0.14 -6.03 13.28
N LYS A 72 1.10 -5.19 13.72
CA LYS A 72 1.73 -5.35 15.04
C LYS A 72 0.81 -4.87 16.15
N THR A 73 0.84 -5.59 17.26
CA THR A 73 0.10 -5.22 18.48
C THR A 73 1.04 -4.56 19.47
N PRO A 74 0.84 -3.28 19.85
CA PRO A 74 1.62 -2.64 20.90
C PRO A 74 1.25 -3.21 22.27
N THR A 75 2.20 -3.20 23.20
CA THR A 75 1.95 -3.57 24.59
C THR A 75 0.94 -2.63 25.25
N PRO A 76 0.27 -3.02 26.35
CA PRO A 76 -0.67 -2.12 27.04
C PRO A 76 -0.06 -0.76 27.43
N SER A 77 1.20 -0.72 27.85
CA SER A 77 1.91 0.53 28.16
C SER A 77 2.10 1.39 26.91
N GLN A 78 2.54 0.78 25.80
CA GLN A 78 2.70 1.47 24.51
C GLN A 78 1.36 1.99 23.97
N GLN A 79 0.27 1.23 24.15
CA GLN A 79 -1.07 1.68 23.75
C GLN A 79 -1.47 2.96 24.47
N GLU A 80 -1.20 3.08 25.77
CA GLU A 80 -1.52 4.28 26.54
C GLU A 80 -0.64 5.47 26.13
N GLU A 81 0.64 5.24 25.88
CA GLU A 81 1.56 6.25 25.37
C GLU A 81 1.13 6.76 23.98
N ILE A 82 0.74 5.85 23.08
CA ILE A 82 0.21 6.20 21.76
C ILE A 82 -1.06 7.05 21.88
N ARG A 83 -2.00 6.65 22.75
CA ARG A 83 -3.23 7.45 23.01
C ARG A 83 -2.88 8.86 23.49
N THR A 84 -1.91 8.97 24.37
CA THR A 84 -1.44 10.25 24.89
C THR A 84 -0.85 11.11 23.76
N HIS A 85 0.00 10.57 22.92
CA HIS A 85 0.56 11.31 21.78
C HIS A 85 -0.51 11.75 20.79
N ILE A 86 -1.47 10.88 20.47
CA ILE A 86 -2.59 11.22 19.58
C ILE A 86 -3.45 12.35 20.18
N ALA A 87 -3.75 12.27 21.48
CA ALA A 87 -4.49 13.31 22.18
C ALA A 87 -3.73 14.65 22.19
N ASN A 88 -2.43 14.63 22.48
CA ASN A 88 -1.57 15.82 22.46
C ASN A 88 -1.52 16.46 21.05
N MET A 89 -1.33 15.67 19.99
CA MET A 89 -1.36 16.17 18.62
C MET A 89 -2.70 16.81 18.26
N ASN A 90 -3.81 16.22 18.65
CA ASN A 90 -5.14 16.78 18.43
C ASN A 90 -5.41 18.06 19.25
N ALA A 91 -4.74 18.22 20.39
CA ALA A 91 -4.87 19.41 21.26
C ALA A 91 -4.03 20.61 20.79
N ILE A 92 -3.14 20.44 19.79
CA ILE A 92 -2.34 21.55 19.25
C ILE A 92 -3.24 22.58 18.59
N THR A 93 -3.11 23.84 18.98
CA THR A 93 -3.88 24.98 18.43
C THR A 93 -3.04 25.95 17.61
N GLN A 94 -1.72 25.88 17.72
CA GLN A 94 -0.80 26.70 16.94
C GLN A 94 -0.04 25.82 15.94
N PHE A 95 -0.16 26.10 14.65
CA PHE A 95 0.40 25.33 13.58
C PHE A 95 1.51 26.06 12.84
N TYR A 96 2.55 25.34 12.44
CA TYR A 96 3.74 25.87 11.82
C TYR A 96 3.91 25.33 10.38
N PRO A 97 4.50 26.16 9.47
CA PRO A 97 4.73 25.72 8.10
C PRO A 97 5.86 24.71 8.00
N GLY A 98 5.73 23.80 7.03
CA GLY A 98 6.73 22.81 6.70
C GLY A 98 6.60 22.35 5.24
N ILE A 99 6.95 21.08 4.97
CA ILE A 99 7.03 20.58 3.60
C ILE A 99 5.69 20.60 2.89
N ILE A 100 4.61 20.18 3.56
CA ILE A 100 3.29 20.02 2.93
C ILE A 100 2.64 21.37 2.69
N SER A 101 2.66 22.26 3.67
CA SER A 101 2.07 23.59 3.55
C SER A 101 2.81 24.49 2.54
N GLU A 102 4.12 24.33 2.39
CA GLU A 102 4.90 25.13 1.44
C GLU A 102 4.88 24.58 0.01
N MET A 103 4.81 23.24 -0.16
CA MET A 103 4.96 22.63 -1.48
C MET A 103 3.65 22.13 -2.09
N TYR A 104 2.61 21.85 -1.27
CA TYR A 104 1.44 21.07 -1.70
C TYR A 104 0.10 21.68 -1.30
N ALA A 105 0.12 22.88 -0.71
CA ALA A 105 -1.05 23.66 -0.39
C ALA A 105 -0.93 25.10 -0.94
N PRO A 106 -2.03 25.82 -1.16
CA PRO A 106 -1.99 27.25 -1.52
C PRO A 106 -1.55 28.09 -0.32
N ALA A 107 -1.10 29.31 -0.59
CA ALA A 107 -0.78 30.27 0.46
C ALA A 107 -2.04 30.71 1.25
N ASP A 108 -3.17 30.77 0.55
CA ASP A 108 -4.49 31.15 1.07
C ASP A 108 -5.53 30.23 0.43
N SER A 109 -6.28 29.48 1.28
CA SER A 109 -7.30 28.52 0.81
C SER A 109 -8.53 29.20 0.19
N GLU A 110 -8.80 30.46 0.54
CA GLU A 110 -9.92 31.23 0.01
C GLU A 110 -9.57 31.98 -1.27
N ASN A 111 -8.27 32.30 -1.49
CA ASN A 111 -7.79 33.08 -2.63
C ASN A 111 -6.65 32.37 -3.39
N ILE A 112 -6.97 31.22 -3.96
CA ILE A 112 -6.02 30.36 -4.66
C ILE A 112 -5.57 31.02 -5.99
N LYS A 113 -4.26 31.10 -6.21
CA LYS A 113 -3.67 31.65 -7.41
C LYS A 113 -3.34 30.60 -8.46
N ALA A 114 -3.28 30.99 -9.71
CA ALA A 114 -2.84 30.14 -10.79
C ALA A 114 -1.40 29.62 -10.52
N GLY A 115 -1.18 28.32 -10.68
CA GLY A 115 0.12 27.68 -10.43
C GLY A 115 0.30 27.14 -9.02
N GLU A 116 -0.53 27.51 -8.05
CA GLU A 116 -0.48 26.93 -6.71
C GLU A 116 -1.01 25.49 -6.70
N ARG A 117 -0.39 24.67 -5.88
CA ARG A 117 -0.83 23.28 -5.65
C ARG A 117 -1.88 23.26 -4.55
N CYS A 118 -2.92 22.46 -4.73
CA CYS A 118 -4.07 22.43 -3.85
C CYS A 118 -4.43 20.98 -3.46
N PHE A 119 -3.44 20.22 -2.95
CA PHE A 119 -3.71 18.90 -2.43
C PHE A 119 -4.41 18.92 -1.08
N PHE A 120 -4.14 19.97 -0.28
CA PHE A 120 -4.76 20.21 1.03
C PHE A 120 -5.11 21.69 1.14
N THR A 121 -6.07 22.03 2.03
CA THR A 121 -6.23 23.40 2.47
C THR A 121 -4.97 23.85 3.20
N ARG A 122 -4.74 25.16 3.27
CA ARG A 122 -3.60 25.74 4.00
C ARG A 122 -3.59 25.26 5.45
N GLU A 123 -4.74 25.28 6.09
CA GLU A 123 -4.95 24.92 7.49
C GLU A 123 -4.63 23.45 7.74
N ASN A 124 -5.11 22.55 6.89
CA ASN A 124 -4.84 21.10 7.01
C ASN A 124 -3.39 20.78 6.69
N ALA A 125 -2.77 21.47 5.73
CA ALA A 125 -1.36 21.31 5.43
C ALA A 125 -0.46 21.72 6.61
N LEU A 126 -0.76 22.84 7.28
CA LEU A 126 -0.06 23.28 8.48
C LEU A 126 -0.22 22.28 9.64
N ARG A 127 -1.43 21.68 9.81
CA ARG A 127 -1.63 20.59 10.79
C ARG A 127 -0.73 19.39 10.52
N ILE A 128 -0.68 18.94 9.26
CA ILE A 128 0.16 17.79 8.87
C ILE A 128 1.62 18.07 9.19
N ASP A 129 2.14 19.23 8.82
CA ASP A 129 3.53 19.63 9.08
C ASP A 129 3.83 19.66 10.58
N THR A 130 2.96 20.31 11.37
CA THR A 130 3.15 20.42 12.82
C THR A 130 3.07 19.07 13.53
N TRP A 131 2.15 18.18 13.14
CA TRP A 131 2.09 16.84 13.67
C TRP A 131 3.33 16.00 13.31
N ARG A 132 3.84 16.22 12.09
CA ARG A 132 5.03 15.50 11.64
C ARG A 132 6.26 15.91 12.44
N GLU A 133 6.41 17.20 12.75
CA GLU A 133 7.46 17.72 13.62
C GLU A 133 7.28 17.22 15.07
N TYR A 134 6.06 17.30 15.61
CA TYR A 134 5.76 16.75 16.93
C TYR A 134 6.21 15.29 17.06
N ILE A 135 5.95 14.46 16.03
CA ILE A 135 6.33 13.04 16.03
C ILE A 135 7.86 12.89 16.06
N GLU A 136 8.61 13.71 15.31
CA GLU A 136 10.07 13.66 15.35
C GLU A 136 10.64 14.02 16.72
N ASP A 137 10.07 15.04 17.37
CA ASP A 137 10.63 15.61 18.59
C ASP A 137 10.19 14.85 19.86
N ASN A 138 8.99 14.26 19.86
CA ASN A 138 8.36 13.78 21.09
C ASN A 138 8.06 12.28 21.10
N VAL A 139 8.06 11.60 19.91
CA VAL A 139 7.69 10.19 19.83
C VAL A 139 8.94 9.32 19.65
N SER A 140 9.11 8.33 20.54
CA SER A 140 10.21 7.37 20.43
C SER A 140 10.17 6.64 19.07
N LEU A 141 11.32 6.24 18.55
CA LEU A 141 11.43 5.52 17.26
C LEU A 141 10.53 4.28 17.22
N GLU A 142 10.40 3.61 18.35
CA GLU A 142 9.58 2.41 18.49
C GLU A 142 8.09 2.69 18.26
N LEU A 143 7.58 3.85 18.70
CA LEU A 143 6.16 4.20 18.61
C LEU A 143 5.79 5.00 17.36
N ARG A 144 6.77 5.48 16.59
CA ARG A 144 6.53 6.40 15.48
C ARG A 144 5.53 5.88 14.45
N HIS A 145 5.55 4.59 14.12
CA HIS A 145 4.63 4.03 13.13
C HIS A 145 3.17 4.15 13.54
N TRP A 146 2.86 3.95 14.85
CA TRP A 146 1.49 4.06 15.37
C TRP A 146 1.00 5.50 15.48
N CYS A 147 1.90 6.47 15.66
CA CYS A 147 1.54 7.89 15.69
C CYS A 147 1.48 8.49 14.27
N LEU A 148 2.32 8.03 13.34
CA LEU A 148 2.39 8.55 11.99
C LEU A 148 1.30 7.98 11.07
N CYS A 149 0.95 6.70 11.23
CA CYS A 149 -0.06 6.06 10.38
C CYS A 149 -1.42 6.79 10.40
N PRO A 150 -1.98 7.25 11.54
CA PRO A 150 -3.18 8.08 11.58
C PRO A 150 -3.06 9.36 10.76
N VAL A 151 -1.91 10.01 10.75
CA VAL A 151 -1.65 11.20 9.89
C VAL A 151 -1.78 10.84 8.41
N LEU A 152 -1.13 9.75 7.97
CA LEU A 152 -1.21 9.28 6.59
C LEU A 152 -2.64 8.89 6.19
N VAL A 153 -3.41 8.29 7.11
CA VAL A 153 -4.83 7.95 6.89
C VAL A 153 -5.66 9.22 6.68
N GLN A 154 -5.51 10.21 7.54
CA GLN A 154 -6.26 11.48 7.44
C GLN A 154 -5.88 12.25 6.18
N MET A 155 -4.61 12.26 5.80
CA MET A 155 -4.16 12.85 4.54
C MET A 155 -4.87 12.22 3.34
N ALA A 156 -4.94 10.89 3.28
CA ALA A 156 -5.58 10.20 2.17
C ALA A 156 -7.12 10.42 2.12
N ILE A 157 -7.76 10.62 3.29
CA ILE A 157 -9.19 10.89 3.40
C ILE A 157 -9.53 12.32 2.99
N HIS A 158 -8.72 13.31 3.36
CA HIS A 158 -8.99 14.74 3.20
C HIS A 158 -8.24 15.38 2.01
N ALA A 159 -7.51 14.59 1.22
CA ALA A 159 -6.84 15.11 0.04
C ALA A 159 -7.83 15.59 -1.03
N ASN A 160 -7.55 16.73 -1.63
CA ASN A 160 -8.29 17.30 -2.75
C ASN A 160 -7.95 16.59 -4.07
N THR A 161 -8.28 15.31 -4.15
CA THR A 161 -7.93 14.43 -5.27
C THR A 161 -9.09 13.49 -5.64
N MET A 162 -8.94 12.81 -6.76
CA MET A 162 -9.86 11.74 -7.20
C MET A 162 -9.46 10.35 -6.69
N GLY A 163 -8.89 10.28 -5.47
CA GLY A 163 -8.49 9.02 -4.82
C GLY A 163 -7.02 8.66 -4.97
N HIS A 164 -6.22 9.51 -5.63
CA HIS A 164 -4.77 9.37 -5.75
C HIS A 164 -4.10 10.74 -5.89
N PHE A 165 -2.83 10.88 -5.49
CA PHE A 165 -2.11 12.17 -5.47
C PHE A 165 -1.44 12.56 -6.79
N LYS A 166 -1.68 11.85 -7.89
CA LYS A 166 -1.08 12.20 -9.19
C LYS A 166 -1.55 13.57 -9.72
N SER A 167 -2.72 14.01 -9.26
CA SER A 167 -3.25 15.35 -9.56
C SER A 167 -4.20 15.80 -8.45
N PHE A 168 -4.31 17.12 -8.27
CA PHE A 168 -5.35 17.75 -7.46
C PHE A 168 -6.48 18.30 -8.34
N ILE A 169 -7.65 18.56 -7.72
CA ILE A 169 -8.83 19.02 -8.43
C ILE A 169 -8.65 20.49 -8.83
N LYS A 170 -8.98 20.79 -10.09
CA LYS A 170 -8.92 22.13 -10.69
C LYS A 170 -10.26 22.53 -11.25
N ASN A 171 -10.53 23.82 -11.29
CA ASN A 171 -11.66 24.40 -12.00
C ASN A 171 -11.43 24.36 -13.52
N LYS A 172 -12.40 24.86 -14.29
CA LYS A 172 -12.33 24.93 -15.78
C LYS A 172 -11.19 25.80 -16.33
N ASP A 173 -10.70 26.73 -15.51
CA ASP A 173 -9.61 27.65 -15.87
C ASP A 173 -8.23 27.10 -15.49
N GLY A 174 -8.19 25.86 -14.97
CA GLY A 174 -6.95 25.19 -14.59
C GLY A 174 -6.39 25.59 -13.23
N VAL A 175 -7.11 26.41 -12.47
CA VAL A 175 -6.75 26.82 -11.11
C VAL A 175 -7.27 25.78 -10.11
N GLY A 176 -6.51 25.51 -9.05
CA GLY A 176 -6.94 24.63 -7.98
C GLY A 176 -8.21 25.11 -7.30
N THR A 177 -9.05 24.19 -6.83
CA THR A 177 -10.30 24.53 -6.14
C THR A 177 -10.66 23.48 -5.11
N PHE A 178 -11.26 23.91 -3.99
CA PHE A 178 -11.79 23.04 -2.93
C PHE A 178 -13.32 22.84 -2.99
N ASN A 179 -13.99 23.35 -4.04
CA ASN A 179 -15.45 23.39 -4.12
C ASN A 179 -16.15 22.05 -4.41
N THR A 180 -15.44 20.92 -4.41
CA THR A 180 -15.98 19.64 -4.88
C THR A 180 -16.45 18.71 -3.77
N ASN A 181 -15.93 18.85 -2.55
CA ASN A 181 -16.28 17.98 -1.43
C ASN A 181 -16.05 18.67 -0.09
N LYS A 182 -17.11 18.83 0.72
CA LYS A 182 -17.05 19.47 2.04
C LYS A 182 -16.02 18.83 2.96
N ARG A 183 -15.84 17.49 2.90
CA ARG A 183 -14.87 16.75 3.73
C ARG A 183 -13.43 17.26 3.57
N ILE A 184 -13.06 17.82 2.40
CA ILE A 184 -11.72 18.39 2.18
C ILE A 184 -11.48 19.62 3.04
N LEU A 185 -12.54 20.35 3.38
CA LEU A 185 -12.51 21.56 4.20
C LEU A 185 -12.54 21.26 5.70
N ASP A 186 -13.01 20.08 6.09
CA ASP A 186 -13.09 19.70 7.50
C ASP A 186 -11.67 19.62 8.11
N PRO A 187 -11.48 20.11 9.34
CA PRO A 187 -10.21 19.95 10.03
C PRO A 187 -9.83 18.47 10.18
N LEU A 188 -8.56 18.16 9.98
CA LEU A 188 -8.04 16.83 10.26
C LEU A 188 -8.12 16.54 11.76
N VAL A 189 -8.55 15.33 12.11
CA VAL A 189 -8.55 14.82 13.49
C VAL A 189 -7.96 13.41 13.47
N LEU A 190 -6.98 13.16 14.34
CA LEU A 190 -6.32 11.86 14.42
C LEU A 190 -7.13 10.90 15.27
N GLU A 191 -7.33 9.70 14.76
CA GLU A 191 -7.96 8.60 15.47
C GLU A 191 -6.90 7.64 16.00
N VAL A 192 -7.10 7.10 17.19
CA VAL A 192 -6.24 6.05 17.73
C VAL A 192 -6.39 4.80 16.86
N PRO A 193 -5.29 4.17 16.39
CA PRO A 193 -5.37 2.95 15.62
C PRO A 193 -6.08 1.83 16.36
N THR A 194 -6.82 1.00 15.64
CA THR A 194 -7.37 -0.25 16.18
C THR A 194 -6.32 -1.35 16.04
N TRP A 195 -6.01 -2.02 17.13
CA TRP A 195 -5.05 -3.12 17.17
C TRP A 195 -5.75 -4.48 17.22
N HIS A 196 -5.07 -5.51 16.73
CA HIS A 196 -5.47 -6.89 16.95
C HIS A 196 -4.97 -7.33 18.33
N ASP A 197 -5.76 -8.11 19.06
CA ASP A 197 -5.30 -8.79 20.25
C ASP A 197 -4.60 -10.10 19.84
N SER A 198 -3.33 -9.99 19.51
CA SER A 198 -2.54 -11.09 18.95
C SER A 198 -1.10 -11.03 19.45
N GLN A 199 -0.58 -12.19 19.86
CA GLN A 199 0.84 -12.40 20.16
C GLN A 199 1.63 -12.85 18.93
N LEU A 200 1.09 -12.59 17.73
CA LEU A 200 1.70 -12.98 16.46
C LEU A 200 3.08 -12.34 16.28
N GLN A 201 4.06 -13.16 15.94
CA GLN A 201 5.37 -12.66 15.50
C GLN A 201 5.23 -12.04 14.10
N VAL A 202 5.49 -10.74 14.00
CA VAL A 202 5.34 -9.97 12.76
C VAL A 202 6.67 -9.35 12.35
N HIS A 203 7.10 -9.67 11.14
CA HIS A 203 8.28 -9.10 10.50
C HIS A 203 7.84 -8.16 9.37
N THR A 204 8.26 -6.91 9.43
CA THR A 204 7.91 -5.91 8.42
C THR A 204 9.16 -5.49 7.65
N HIS A 205 9.08 -5.49 6.32
CA HIS A 205 10.18 -5.17 5.43
C HIS A 205 9.79 -4.02 4.51
N ASN A 206 10.79 -3.26 4.03
CA ASN A 206 10.61 -2.16 3.08
C ASN A 206 11.71 -2.21 2.03
N GLU A 207 11.60 -3.13 1.11
CA GLU A 207 12.57 -3.32 0.03
C GLU A 207 11.91 -3.99 -1.20
N SER A 208 12.68 -4.20 -2.27
CA SER A 208 12.21 -5.02 -3.38
C SER A 208 11.89 -6.43 -2.90
N THR A 209 10.71 -6.94 -3.26
CA THR A 209 10.29 -8.31 -2.88
C THR A 209 11.25 -9.36 -3.43
N ASN A 210 11.76 -9.16 -4.64
CA ASN A 210 12.76 -10.03 -5.25
C ASN A 210 14.05 -10.07 -4.41
N ASP A 211 14.59 -8.90 -4.02
CA ASP A 211 15.81 -8.80 -3.21
C ASP A 211 15.63 -9.39 -1.81
N LEU A 212 14.43 -9.21 -1.22
CA LEU A 212 14.10 -9.81 0.07
C LEU A 212 14.11 -11.33 -0.01
N LEU A 213 13.44 -11.91 -1.01
CA LEU A 213 13.37 -13.36 -1.18
C LEU A 213 14.74 -14.01 -1.41
N GLN A 214 15.65 -13.32 -2.11
CA GLN A 214 17.02 -13.83 -2.29
C GLN A 214 17.76 -14.01 -0.97
N LYS A 215 17.47 -13.20 0.04
CA LYS A 215 18.10 -13.21 1.37
C LYS A 215 17.40 -14.17 2.36
N MET A 216 16.14 -14.54 2.10
CA MET A 216 15.38 -15.39 3.00
C MET A 216 15.86 -16.84 2.94
N PRO A 217 15.85 -17.56 4.09
CA PRO A 217 16.25 -18.98 4.14
C PRO A 217 15.30 -19.87 3.35
N ASP A 218 15.81 -20.98 2.83
CA ASP A 218 15.03 -22.01 2.16
C ASP A 218 13.98 -22.60 3.12
N SER A 219 12.78 -22.86 2.60
CA SER A 219 11.68 -23.49 3.34
C SER A 219 11.33 -22.79 4.67
N SER A 220 11.62 -21.49 4.78
CA SER A 220 11.32 -20.71 5.98
C SER A 220 9.84 -20.39 6.12
N LEU A 221 9.07 -20.40 5.02
CA LEU A 221 7.65 -20.11 5.00
C LEU A 221 6.80 -21.29 4.51
N ASP A 222 5.53 -21.28 4.84
CA ASP A 222 4.55 -22.25 4.36
C ASP A 222 3.82 -21.75 3.11
N LEU A 223 3.43 -20.45 3.10
CA LEU A 223 2.75 -19.81 1.98
C LEU A 223 3.16 -18.36 1.86
N ILE A 224 3.42 -17.92 0.63
CA ILE A 224 3.61 -16.51 0.28
C ILE A 224 2.45 -16.07 -0.61
N TYR A 225 1.88 -14.90 -0.33
CA TYR A 225 0.91 -14.23 -1.18
C TYR A 225 1.56 -13.06 -1.93
N PHE A 226 1.27 -12.95 -3.23
CA PHE A 226 1.72 -11.86 -4.08
C PHE A 226 0.57 -11.20 -4.83
N ASP A 227 0.58 -9.86 -4.82
CA ASP A 227 -0.24 -8.98 -5.64
C ASP A 227 0.66 -7.91 -6.29
N PRO A 228 1.57 -8.30 -7.19
CA PRO A 228 2.49 -7.37 -7.81
C PRO A 228 1.75 -6.37 -8.70
N PRO A 229 2.32 -5.18 -8.96
CA PRO A 229 1.77 -4.25 -9.94
C PRO A 229 1.61 -4.96 -11.30
N TYR A 230 0.40 -4.92 -11.85
CA TYR A 230 0.07 -5.59 -13.13
C TYR A 230 -0.15 -4.61 -14.29
N ASN A 231 0.05 -3.31 -14.07
CA ASN A 231 -0.14 -2.26 -15.07
C ASN A 231 0.93 -1.16 -14.93
N ALA A 232 0.93 -0.19 -15.86
CA ALA A 232 1.87 0.92 -15.88
C ALA A 232 1.62 2.00 -14.78
N HIS A 233 0.72 1.74 -13.81
CA HIS A 233 0.42 2.66 -12.74
C HIS A 233 1.42 2.52 -11.58
N GLU A 234 2.38 3.44 -11.53
CA GLU A 234 3.38 3.49 -10.47
C GLU A 234 2.73 3.94 -9.14
N TYR A 235 2.67 3.07 -8.14
CA TYR A 235 2.13 3.38 -6.81
C TYR A 235 2.90 4.51 -6.13
N GLY A 236 4.22 4.57 -6.31
CA GLY A 236 5.05 5.68 -5.86
C GLY A 236 4.70 7.03 -6.49
N ALA A 237 4.01 7.05 -7.66
CA ALA A 237 3.46 8.28 -8.24
C ALA A 237 2.04 8.56 -7.73
N PHE A 238 1.23 7.53 -7.54
CA PHE A 238 -0.15 7.68 -7.09
C PHE A 238 -0.26 8.11 -5.63
N TYR A 239 0.68 7.69 -4.78
CA TYR A 239 0.66 7.93 -3.34
C TYR A 239 1.91 8.67 -2.82
N PHE A 240 2.60 9.41 -3.69
CA PHE A 240 3.87 10.05 -3.38
C PHE A 240 3.83 10.98 -2.16
N LEU A 241 2.72 11.69 -1.93
CA LEU A 241 2.60 12.58 -0.78
C LEU A 241 2.63 11.83 0.54
N LEU A 242 2.09 10.61 0.58
CA LEU A 242 2.20 9.76 1.76
C LEU A 242 3.67 9.39 2.04
N ASN A 243 4.46 9.13 1.00
CA ASN A 243 5.90 8.90 1.15
C ASN A 243 6.67 10.15 1.59
N VAL A 244 6.31 11.33 1.08
CA VAL A 244 6.93 12.60 1.51
C VAL A 244 6.76 12.80 3.01
N VAL A 245 5.56 12.58 3.55
CA VAL A 245 5.30 12.70 4.98
C VAL A 245 5.90 11.53 5.76
N ALA A 246 5.83 10.31 5.23
CA ALA A 246 6.41 9.13 5.86
C ALA A 246 7.90 9.29 6.13
N LYS A 247 8.65 9.79 5.14
CA LYS A 247 10.10 10.01 5.21
C LYS A 247 10.50 11.31 5.90
N ASN A 248 9.60 12.30 5.93
CA ASN A 248 9.88 13.68 6.34
C ASN A 248 11.04 14.33 5.55
N GLU A 249 11.12 14.03 4.27
CA GLU A 249 12.17 14.52 3.40
C GLU A 249 11.59 15.47 2.34
N ARG A 250 12.17 16.68 2.24
CA ARG A 250 11.79 17.66 1.21
C ARG A 250 12.28 17.18 -0.16
N PRO A 251 11.39 16.90 -1.12
CA PRO A 251 11.81 16.52 -2.46
C PRO A 251 12.53 17.66 -3.17
N LYS A 252 13.68 17.36 -3.80
CA LYS A 252 14.52 18.37 -4.48
C LYS A 252 14.22 18.48 -5.97
N ASN A 253 13.94 17.37 -6.63
CA ASN A 253 13.65 17.31 -8.07
C ASN A 253 12.20 16.86 -8.31
N VAL A 254 11.33 17.82 -8.56
CA VAL A 254 9.89 17.58 -8.67
C VAL A 254 9.29 18.00 -10.01
N ASN A 255 8.16 17.46 -10.36
CA ASN A 255 7.30 17.97 -11.42
C ASN A 255 6.81 19.38 -11.06
N THR A 256 6.88 20.31 -11.98
CA THR A 256 6.52 21.72 -11.73
C THR A 256 5.05 21.92 -11.39
N VAL A 257 4.15 21.12 -11.97
CA VAL A 257 2.70 21.26 -11.77
C VAL A 257 2.24 20.56 -10.49
N THR A 258 2.59 19.28 -10.32
CA THR A 258 2.05 18.47 -9.24
C THR A 258 2.99 18.33 -8.03
N GLY A 259 4.27 18.66 -8.18
CA GLY A 259 5.26 18.43 -7.14
C GLY A 259 5.68 16.96 -6.98
N LEU A 260 5.28 16.09 -7.91
CA LEU A 260 5.66 14.69 -7.91
C LEU A 260 7.19 14.53 -8.00
N PRO A 261 7.85 13.85 -7.03
CA PRO A 261 9.28 13.57 -7.10
C PRO A 261 9.65 12.75 -8.33
N LYS A 262 10.72 13.15 -9.05
CA LYS A 262 11.19 12.45 -10.25
C LYS A 262 12.10 11.27 -9.92
N ASP A 263 12.73 11.32 -8.75
CA ASP A 263 13.66 10.34 -8.18
C ASP A 263 12.96 9.29 -7.29
N ARG A 264 11.63 9.20 -7.37
CA ARG A 264 10.84 8.19 -6.65
C ARG A 264 11.24 6.77 -7.05
N VAL A 265 11.07 5.85 -6.13
CA VAL A 265 11.26 4.42 -6.39
C VAL A 265 10.26 3.94 -7.44
N LYS A 266 10.72 3.04 -8.32
CA LYS A 266 9.92 2.47 -9.41
C LYS A 266 9.99 0.95 -9.33
N SER A 267 8.85 0.30 -9.55
CA SER A 267 8.77 -1.16 -9.60
C SER A 267 9.00 -1.65 -11.03
N ASP A 268 9.82 -2.68 -11.22
CA ASP A 268 10.06 -3.30 -12.51
C ASP A 268 8.79 -3.97 -13.08
N TYR A 269 7.84 -4.32 -12.23
CA TYR A 269 6.52 -4.85 -12.62
C TYR A 269 5.66 -3.84 -13.40
N ASN A 270 5.94 -2.53 -13.34
CA ASN A 270 5.22 -1.51 -14.11
C ASN A 270 5.71 -1.38 -15.57
N TYR A 271 6.77 -2.09 -15.96
CA TYR A 271 7.38 -1.97 -17.28
C TYR A 271 7.29 -3.28 -18.06
N LYS A 272 6.61 -3.26 -19.21
CA LYS A 272 6.37 -4.46 -20.03
C LYS A 272 7.65 -5.26 -20.33
N VAL A 273 8.78 -4.58 -20.55
CA VAL A 273 10.07 -5.21 -20.89
C VAL A 273 10.68 -5.93 -19.69
N LYS A 274 10.37 -5.48 -18.45
CA LYS A 274 11.00 -5.98 -17.23
C LYS A 274 10.10 -6.91 -16.41
N ALA A 275 8.77 -6.75 -16.54
CA ALA A 275 7.81 -7.43 -15.69
C ALA A 275 7.90 -8.96 -15.78
N ILE A 276 8.19 -9.51 -16.97
CA ILE A 276 8.31 -10.96 -17.17
C ILE A 276 9.53 -11.51 -16.44
N ASP A 277 10.69 -10.85 -16.59
CA ASP A 277 11.93 -11.27 -15.93
C ASP A 277 11.82 -11.11 -14.41
N ALA A 278 11.23 -10.01 -13.93
CA ALA A 278 10.98 -9.80 -12.51
C ALA A 278 10.03 -10.85 -11.92
N MET A 279 8.99 -11.26 -12.66
CA MET A 279 8.07 -12.31 -12.25
C MET A 279 8.75 -13.69 -12.25
N LYS A 280 9.58 -13.98 -13.24
CA LYS A 280 10.34 -15.23 -13.29
C LYS A 280 11.25 -15.37 -12.07
N ASP A 281 12.04 -14.34 -11.77
CA ASP A 281 12.92 -14.29 -10.60
C ASP A 281 12.10 -14.40 -9.29
N LEU A 282 10.95 -13.71 -9.19
CA LEU A 282 10.04 -13.80 -8.05
C LEU A 282 9.58 -15.25 -7.80
N LEU A 283 9.12 -15.96 -8.83
CA LEU A 283 8.63 -17.33 -8.71
C LEU A 283 9.75 -18.31 -8.35
N GLU A 284 10.94 -18.13 -8.92
CA GLU A 284 12.11 -18.95 -8.63
C GLU A 284 12.50 -18.88 -7.15
N HIS A 285 12.67 -17.66 -6.63
CA HIS A 285 13.05 -17.46 -5.23
C HIS A 285 11.92 -17.78 -4.26
N SER A 286 10.68 -17.44 -4.59
CA SER A 286 9.55 -17.72 -3.69
C SER A 286 9.30 -19.21 -3.49
N THR A 287 9.42 -20.03 -4.54
CA THR A 287 9.26 -21.50 -4.44
C THR A 287 10.44 -22.20 -3.75
N ARG A 288 11.57 -21.51 -3.56
CA ARG A 288 12.66 -21.93 -2.70
C ARG A 288 12.36 -21.64 -1.22
N VAL A 289 11.82 -20.42 -0.96
CA VAL A 289 11.55 -19.91 0.38
C VAL A 289 10.28 -20.52 0.99
N ALA A 290 9.25 -20.76 0.17
CA ALA A 290 7.96 -21.28 0.64
C ALA A 290 7.51 -22.54 -0.11
N LYS A 291 6.72 -23.38 0.57
CA LYS A 291 6.15 -24.59 -0.05
C LYS A 291 5.05 -24.26 -1.05
N TYR A 292 4.27 -23.19 -0.78
CA TYR A 292 3.20 -22.70 -1.63
C TYR A 292 3.38 -21.22 -1.94
N VAL A 293 3.03 -20.83 -3.14
CA VAL A 293 3.00 -19.43 -3.59
C VAL A 293 1.63 -19.14 -4.20
N LEU A 294 0.93 -18.14 -3.69
CA LEU A 294 -0.36 -17.69 -4.19
C LEU A 294 -0.18 -16.34 -4.88
N VAL A 295 -0.37 -16.29 -6.19
CA VAL A 295 -0.26 -15.04 -6.96
C VAL A 295 -1.63 -14.59 -7.42
N SER A 296 -2.01 -13.37 -7.07
CA SER A 296 -3.17 -12.67 -7.63
C SER A 296 -2.72 -11.84 -8.82
N TYR A 297 -3.38 -11.99 -9.97
CA TYR A 297 -3.05 -11.26 -11.18
C TYR A 297 -4.29 -10.98 -12.04
N ASN A 298 -4.29 -9.87 -12.75
CA ASN A 298 -5.40 -9.43 -13.57
C ASN A 298 -5.23 -9.92 -15.01
N ASP A 299 -6.32 -10.36 -15.68
CA ASP A 299 -6.30 -10.84 -17.07
C ASP A 299 -5.93 -9.76 -18.10
N GLU A 300 -6.13 -8.48 -17.78
CA GLU A 300 -5.69 -7.33 -18.57
C GLU A 300 -4.27 -6.84 -18.18
N GLY A 301 -3.54 -7.60 -17.37
CA GLY A 301 -2.21 -7.24 -16.88
C GLY A 301 -1.13 -7.21 -17.98
N ILE A 302 0.02 -6.59 -17.66
CA ILE A 302 1.19 -6.48 -18.56
C ILE A 302 1.70 -7.86 -19.02
N ILE A 303 1.64 -8.86 -18.13
CA ILE A 303 1.98 -10.25 -18.41
C ILE A 303 0.71 -10.93 -18.90
N GLY A 304 0.66 -11.27 -20.17
CA GLY A 304 -0.49 -11.92 -20.80
C GLY A 304 -0.55 -13.43 -20.53
N ALA A 305 -1.67 -14.05 -20.95
CA ALA A 305 -1.86 -15.49 -20.74
C ALA A 305 -0.77 -16.38 -21.38
N PRO A 306 -0.22 -16.08 -22.58
CA PRO A 306 0.87 -16.88 -23.14
C PRO A 306 2.17 -16.80 -22.34
N GLU A 307 2.49 -15.61 -21.79
CA GLU A 307 3.65 -15.41 -20.93
C GLU A 307 3.48 -16.13 -19.61
N TRP A 308 2.30 -16.05 -18.99
CA TRP A 308 1.97 -16.82 -17.77
C TRP A 308 2.11 -18.33 -17.98
N GLN A 309 1.66 -18.86 -19.13
CA GLN A 309 1.83 -20.28 -19.44
C GLN A 309 3.30 -20.69 -19.40
N LYS A 310 4.19 -19.89 -20.03
CA LYS A 310 5.64 -20.14 -20.03
C LYS A 310 6.26 -20.01 -18.64
N LEU A 311 5.86 -18.98 -17.85
CA LEU A 311 6.34 -18.76 -16.50
C LEU A 311 6.00 -19.93 -15.58
N LEU A 312 4.86 -20.57 -15.78
CA LEU A 312 4.38 -21.68 -14.94
C LEU A 312 4.85 -23.07 -15.40
N GLU A 313 5.46 -23.21 -16.57
CA GLU A 313 5.97 -24.51 -17.07
C GLU A 313 6.87 -25.27 -16.07
N PRO A 314 7.80 -24.62 -15.32
CA PRO A 314 8.66 -25.31 -14.36
C PRO A 314 7.94 -25.75 -13.09
N TYR A 315 6.71 -25.32 -12.86
CA TYR A 315 5.98 -25.49 -11.59
C TYR A 315 4.75 -26.38 -11.76
N THR A 316 4.21 -26.87 -10.63
CA THR A 316 2.82 -27.33 -10.55
C THR A 316 1.96 -26.16 -10.15
N SER A 317 0.90 -25.89 -10.90
CA SER A 317 0.04 -24.73 -10.65
C SER A 317 -1.44 -25.07 -10.77
N GLU A 318 -2.25 -24.51 -9.88
CA GLU A 318 -3.70 -24.53 -9.91
C GLU A 318 -4.21 -23.11 -10.19
N ARG A 319 -5.15 -22.97 -11.11
CA ARG A 319 -5.70 -21.68 -11.53
C ARG A 319 -7.15 -21.55 -11.07
N GLN A 320 -7.44 -20.51 -10.30
CA GLN A 320 -8.80 -20.12 -9.93
C GLN A 320 -9.13 -18.76 -10.56
N VAL A 321 -10.28 -18.64 -11.20
CA VAL A 321 -10.74 -17.39 -11.81
C VAL A 321 -11.85 -16.81 -10.95
N ARG A 322 -11.75 -15.50 -10.67
CA ARG A 322 -12.76 -14.72 -9.97
C ARG A 322 -13.17 -13.54 -10.84
N GLU A 323 -14.46 -13.47 -11.16
CA GLU A 323 -15.02 -12.37 -11.94
C GLU A 323 -15.52 -11.27 -11.01
N TYR A 324 -15.22 -10.01 -11.33
CA TYR A 324 -15.81 -8.88 -10.64
C TYR A 324 -16.04 -7.69 -11.57
N GLN A 325 -17.05 -6.90 -11.26
CA GLN A 325 -17.34 -5.69 -12.03
C GLN A 325 -16.28 -4.60 -11.75
N ARG A 326 -15.73 -4.03 -12.80
CA ARG A 326 -14.79 -2.90 -12.75
C ARG A 326 -15.41 -1.73 -11.97
N TYR A 327 -14.66 -1.16 -11.05
CA TYR A 327 -15.06 0.08 -10.39
C TYR A 327 -14.90 1.22 -11.40
N SER A 328 -16.00 1.72 -11.95
CA SER A 328 -16.02 2.94 -12.75
C SER A 328 -16.04 4.15 -11.83
N ALA A 329 -14.98 4.99 -11.86
CA ALA A 329 -15.03 6.28 -11.20
C ALA A 329 -16.22 7.10 -11.76
N ARG A 330 -17.02 7.70 -10.87
CA ARG A 330 -18.13 8.60 -11.25
C ARG A 330 -17.59 9.69 -12.20
N GLY A 331 -17.96 9.63 -13.47
CA GLY A 331 -17.60 10.68 -14.44
C GLY A 331 -17.25 10.21 -15.85
N SER A 332 -17.12 8.93 -16.14
CA SER A 332 -16.99 8.45 -17.52
C SER A 332 -18.32 8.60 -18.25
N LYS A 333 -18.42 9.61 -19.13
CA LYS A 333 -19.60 9.86 -19.99
C LYS A 333 -19.71 8.92 -21.19
N THR A 334 -18.81 7.95 -21.33
CA THR A 334 -18.88 6.94 -22.39
C THR A 334 -19.52 5.68 -21.81
N GLY A 335 -20.81 5.50 -22.14
CA GLY A 335 -21.61 4.33 -21.76
C GLY A 335 -21.24 3.03 -22.48
N GLU A 336 -20.00 2.89 -22.94
CA GLU A 336 -19.47 1.69 -23.57
C GLU A 336 -18.49 0.98 -22.62
N GLY A 337 -18.85 -0.25 -22.23
CA GLY A 337 -17.95 -1.21 -21.61
C GLY A 337 -18.01 -1.26 -20.08
N ARG A 338 -19.09 -1.76 -19.49
CA ARG A 338 -19.01 -2.50 -18.22
C ARG A 338 -18.34 -3.84 -18.53
N GLY A 339 -17.03 -3.82 -18.79
CA GLY A 339 -16.26 -5.04 -18.95
C GLY A 339 -16.17 -5.75 -17.60
N GLU A 340 -16.52 -7.01 -17.55
CA GLU A 340 -16.15 -7.90 -16.46
C GLU A 340 -14.64 -8.06 -16.53
N VAL A 341 -13.97 -7.86 -15.41
CA VAL A 341 -12.52 -8.05 -15.27
C VAL A 341 -12.33 -9.33 -14.47
N GLN A 342 -11.46 -10.19 -14.96
CA GLN A 342 -11.12 -11.42 -14.28
C GLN A 342 -9.86 -11.25 -13.45
N GLU A 343 -9.96 -11.53 -12.17
CA GLU A 343 -8.79 -11.72 -11.32
C GLU A 343 -8.51 -13.23 -11.23
N ILE A 344 -7.25 -13.57 -11.43
CA ILE A 344 -6.80 -14.95 -11.48
C ILE A 344 -5.93 -15.19 -10.24
N LEU A 345 -6.25 -16.21 -9.47
CA LEU A 345 -5.40 -16.70 -8.40
C LEU A 345 -4.66 -17.95 -8.90
N TYR A 346 -3.33 -17.89 -8.87
CA TYR A 346 -2.46 -19.02 -9.18
C TYR A 346 -1.89 -19.56 -7.87
N LEU A 347 -2.25 -20.79 -7.49
CA LEU A 347 -1.59 -21.53 -6.40
C LEU A 347 -0.49 -22.38 -7.02
N ILE A 348 0.75 -22.10 -6.66
CA ILE A 348 1.97 -22.61 -7.30
C ILE A 348 2.81 -23.38 -6.29
N THR A 349 3.34 -24.51 -6.74
CA THR A 349 4.31 -25.30 -5.97
C THR A 349 5.46 -25.74 -6.87
N ARG A 350 6.60 -26.05 -6.28
CA ARG A 350 7.72 -26.66 -7.00
C ARG A 350 7.32 -28.05 -7.50
N ARG A 351 7.70 -28.41 -8.73
CA ARG A 351 7.55 -29.78 -9.22
C ARG A 351 8.47 -30.71 -8.44
N GLU A 352 7.93 -31.81 -7.92
CA GLU A 352 8.76 -32.89 -7.35
C GLU A 352 9.62 -33.48 -8.47
N GLY A 353 10.93 -33.50 -8.28
CA GLY A 353 11.90 -34.11 -9.23
C GLY A 353 12.77 -33.13 -10.03
N HIS A 354 12.57 -31.81 -9.95
CA HIS A 354 13.53 -30.83 -10.46
C HIS A 354 14.45 -30.37 -9.32
N GLN A 355 15.51 -31.14 -9.06
CA GLN A 355 16.68 -30.60 -8.38
C GLN A 355 17.43 -29.74 -9.42
N THR A 356 17.56 -28.45 -9.17
CA THR A 356 18.50 -27.59 -9.89
C THR A 356 19.91 -28.10 -9.59
N GLU A 357 20.60 -28.62 -10.65
CA GLU A 357 22.03 -28.87 -10.62
C GLU A 357 22.82 -27.59 -10.37
#